data_adcf958f61c659087cd7e3531e4e68c7
#
_entry.id   adcf958f61c659087cd7e3531e4e68c7
#
_cell.length_a   1.000
_cell.length_b   1.000
_cell.length_c   1.000
_cell.angle_alpha   90.00
_cell.angle_beta   90.00
_cell.angle_gamma   90.00
#
_symmetry.space_group_name_H-M   'P 1'
#
loop_
_entity.id
_entity.type
_entity.pdbx_description
1 polymer ?
#
loop_
_entity_poly.entity_id
_entity_poly.type
_entity_poly.pdbx_seq_one_letter_code
_entity_poly.pdbx_strand_id
1 'polypeptide(L)'
;MTTLTAIRDLMYDSFEVHRVLIVGPLRVARDTWPEELRKWDHLKELTCSVVVGSVTERRRALQKPADLYIVNRENLVWLCKNCRLDFDMVVLDELSSFKNQQAQRFKAMKALRPKVKRIVGLTGTPSGNGLMDLWAEFRLLDMGERLGRYISQYRNTYFQPDKRNGMVVFSYKPLPGAEDAIYQKIADITVSMKATDYLQMP
;
A
#
# COMPACT_ATOMS: atom_id res chain seq x y z
N MET A 1 15.16 -2.95 0.31
CA MET A 1 15.88 -3.86 -0.61
C MET A 1 14.94 -4.89 -1.26
N THR A 2 14.37 -5.86 -0.57
CA THR A 2 13.57 -6.97 -1.14
C THR A 2 12.54 -6.53 -2.20
N THR A 3 11.78 -5.48 -1.93
CA THR A 3 10.78 -4.95 -2.88
C THR A 3 11.41 -4.43 -4.17
N LEU A 4 12.54 -3.73 -4.08
CA LEU A 4 13.26 -3.24 -5.26
C LEU A 4 13.85 -4.38 -6.09
N THR A 5 14.35 -5.42 -5.44
CA THR A 5 14.81 -6.64 -6.14
C THR A 5 13.67 -7.31 -6.89
N ALA A 6 12.50 -7.50 -6.23
CA ALA A 6 11.32 -8.05 -6.89
C ALA A 6 10.83 -7.18 -8.07
N ILE A 7 10.89 -5.86 -7.94
CA ILE A 7 10.55 -4.94 -9.04
C ILE A 7 11.53 -5.14 -10.21
N ARG A 8 12.84 -5.20 -9.94
CA ARG A 8 13.86 -5.42 -10.96
C ARG A 8 13.60 -6.73 -11.71
N ASP A 9 13.35 -7.82 -11.00
CA ASP A 9 13.10 -9.12 -11.59
C ASP A 9 11.81 -9.12 -12.45
N LEU A 10 10.75 -8.44 -11.98
CA LEU A 10 9.52 -8.27 -12.74
C LEU A 10 9.70 -7.39 -14.00
N MET A 11 10.63 -6.45 -13.99
CA MET A 11 10.89 -5.56 -15.13
C MET A 11 11.84 -6.18 -16.16
N TYR A 12 12.94 -6.76 -15.69
CA TYR A 12 14.06 -7.15 -16.58
C TYR A 12 14.17 -8.65 -16.82
N ASP A 13 13.68 -9.49 -15.90
CA ASP A 13 13.76 -10.94 -16.06
C ASP A 13 12.44 -11.51 -16.62
N SER A 14 11.29 -11.07 -16.11
CA SER A 14 9.97 -11.57 -16.56
C SER A 14 9.21 -10.63 -17.51
N PHE A 15 9.62 -9.37 -17.64
CA PHE A 15 8.99 -8.33 -18.50
C PHE A 15 7.49 -8.12 -18.22
N GLU A 16 7.06 -8.35 -16.98
CA GLU A 16 5.66 -8.21 -16.60
C GLU A 16 5.27 -6.78 -16.21
N VAL A 17 6.26 -5.97 -15.84
CA VAL A 17 6.09 -4.61 -15.33
C VAL A 17 7.02 -3.67 -16.08
N HIS A 18 6.54 -2.49 -16.46
CA HIS A 18 7.32 -1.45 -17.15
C HIS A 18 7.42 -0.15 -16.37
N ARG A 19 6.40 0.20 -15.59
CA ARG A 19 6.36 1.43 -14.82
C ARG A 19 5.78 1.20 -13.43
N VAL A 20 6.50 1.62 -12.41
CA VAL A 20 6.13 1.44 -11.01
C VAL A 20 5.89 2.77 -10.32
N LEU A 21 4.79 2.89 -9.59
CA LEU A 21 4.53 3.99 -8.67
C LEU A 21 4.79 3.54 -7.24
N ILE A 22 5.69 4.22 -6.54
CA ILE A 22 5.93 4.02 -5.11
C ILE A 22 5.31 5.19 -4.36
N VAL A 23 4.43 4.89 -3.40
CA VAL A 23 3.73 5.88 -2.58
C VAL A 23 4.12 5.68 -1.13
N GLY A 24 4.76 6.67 -0.51
CA GLY A 24 5.23 6.56 0.87
C GLY A 24 5.20 7.87 1.66
N PRO A 25 5.67 7.87 2.91
CA PRO A 25 5.90 9.10 3.67
C PRO A 25 6.92 10.01 2.96
N LEU A 26 6.78 11.33 3.12
CA LEU A 26 7.61 12.31 2.38
C LEU A 26 9.11 12.04 2.48
N ARG A 27 9.63 11.83 3.70
CA ARG A 27 11.07 11.59 3.91
C ARG A 27 11.52 10.28 3.23
N VAL A 28 10.72 9.23 3.36
CA VAL A 28 11.01 7.94 2.77
C VAL A 28 10.99 8.00 1.24
N ALA A 29 9.99 8.69 0.68
CA ALA A 29 9.85 8.89 -0.76
C ALA A 29 11.00 9.74 -1.35
N ARG A 30 11.45 10.77 -0.61
CA ARG A 30 12.49 11.69 -1.09
C ARG A 30 13.90 11.13 -0.93
N ASP A 31 14.16 10.45 0.17
CA ASP A 31 15.52 10.10 0.59
C ASP A 31 15.75 8.57 0.54
N THR A 32 14.96 7.78 1.29
CA THR A 32 15.25 6.35 1.52
C THR A 32 15.17 5.49 0.26
N TRP A 33 14.10 5.61 -0.52
CA TRP A 33 13.96 4.81 -1.75
C TRP A 33 15.07 5.08 -2.77
N PRO A 34 15.42 6.36 -3.07
CA PRO A 34 16.55 6.67 -3.97
C PRO A 34 17.90 6.23 -3.41
N GLU A 35 18.12 6.29 -2.09
CA GLU A 35 19.34 5.81 -1.45
C GLU A 35 19.48 4.29 -1.56
N GLU A 36 18.42 3.54 -1.31
CA GLU A 36 18.42 2.09 -1.46
C GLU A 36 18.70 1.65 -2.91
N LEU A 37 18.21 2.35 -3.92
CA LEU A 37 18.54 2.07 -5.32
C LEU A 37 20.03 2.22 -5.61
N ARG A 38 20.67 3.24 -5.03
CA ARG A 38 22.12 3.50 -5.24
C ARG A 38 23.02 2.57 -4.46
N LYS A 39 22.54 2.05 -3.33
CA LYS A 39 23.32 1.24 -2.40
C LYS A 39 23.65 -0.15 -2.93
N TRP A 40 22.78 -0.73 -3.75
CA TRP A 40 22.87 -2.12 -4.16
C TRP A 40 23.24 -2.25 -5.64
N ASP A 41 24.33 -2.98 -5.93
CA ASP A 41 24.87 -3.11 -7.28
C ASP A 41 23.87 -3.69 -8.28
N HIS A 42 23.09 -4.69 -7.89
CA HIS A 42 22.09 -5.32 -8.75
C HIS A 42 20.87 -4.43 -9.06
N LEU A 43 20.74 -3.27 -8.40
CA LEU A 43 19.65 -2.31 -8.63
C LEU A 43 20.09 -1.09 -9.46
N LYS A 44 21.36 -1.01 -9.87
CA LYS A 44 21.92 0.15 -10.60
C LYS A 44 21.26 0.40 -11.95
N GLU A 45 20.65 -0.61 -12.55
CA GLU A 45 19.93 -0.51 -13.81
C GLU A 45 18.60 0.23 -13.66
N LEU A 46 17.97 0.16 -12.47
CA LEU A 46 16.69 0.82 -12.21
C LEU A 46 16.87 2.34 -12.10
N THR A 47 16.08 3.04 -12.88
CA THR A 47 16.02 4.50 -12.82
C THR A 47 14.84 5.00 -11.99
N CYS A 48 15.00 6.11 -11.27
CA CYS A 48 13.90 6.68 -10.50
C CYS A 48 13.72 8.18 -10.73
N SER A 49 12.48 8.63 -10.57
CA SER A 49 12.09 10.03 -10.53
C SER A 49 11.28 10.32 -9.27
N VAL A 50 11.76 11.27 -8.46
CA VAL A 50 11.12 11.65 -7.19
C VAL A 50 10.12 12.78 -7.44
N VAL A 51 8.83 12.48 -7.26
CA VAL A 51 7.69 13.35 -7.58
C VAL A 51 7.20 14.06 -6.32
N VAL A 52 8.01 14.97 -5.79
CA VAL A 52 7.73 15.74 -4.56
C VAL A 52 7.93 17.25 -4.79
N GLY A 53 7.62 18.07 -3.80
CA GLY A 53 7.80 19.52 -3.86
C GLY A 53 6.61 20.27 -4.48
N SER A 54 6.87 21.40 -5.13
CA SER A 54 5.88 22.24 -5.80
C SER A 54 5.22 21.53 -7.00
N VAL A 55 4.10 22.07 -7.46
CA VAL A 55 3.40 21.53 -8.66
C VAL A 55 4.30 21.50 -9.88
N THR A 56 5.12 22.54 -10.05
CA THR A 56 6.06 22.65 -11.19
C THR A 56 7.14 21.58 -11.12
N GLU A 57 7.73 21.37 -9.93
CA GLU A 57 8.74 20.31 -9.72
C GLU A 57 8.18 18.93 -9.98
N ARG A 58 6.98 18.64 -9.45
CA ARG A 58 6.29 17.36 -9.68
C ARG A 58 5.99 17.10 -11.14
N ARG A 59 5.51 18.10 -11.89
CA ARG A 59 5.28 17.99 -13.34
C ARG A 59 6.56 17.70 -14.10
N ARG A 60 7.66 18.40 -13.78
CA ARG A 60 8.99 18.14 -14.36
C ARG A 60 9.47 16.72 -14.06
N ALA A 61 9.30 16.27 -12.82
CA ALA A 61 9.68 14.92 -12.42
C ALA A 61 8.89 13.83 -13.18
N LEU A 62 7.59 14.05 -13.43
CA LEU A 62 6.75 13.10 -14.19
C LEU A 62 7.08 13.06 -15.70
N GLN A 63 7.66 14.13 -16.24
CA GLN A 63 8.12 14.17 -17.64
C GLN A 63 9.46 13.46 -17.85
N LYS A 64 10.24 13.26 -16.79
CA LYS A 64 11.49 12.54 -16.84
C LYS A 64 11.22 11.05 -17.05
N PRO A 65 11.74 10.40 -18.10
CA PRO A 65 11.64 8.95 -18.23
C PRO A 65 12.30 8.25 -17.05
N ALA A 66 11.61 7.33 -16.43
CA ALA A 66 12.10 6.52 -15.32
C ALA A 66 11.27 5.24 -15.18
N ASP A 67 11.86 4.21 -14.60
CA ASP A 67 11.20 2.95 -14.24
C ASP A 67 10.31 3.13 -13.02
N LEU A 68 10.83 3.85 -12.02
CA LEU A 68 10.18 4.10 -10.75
C LEU A 68 9.81 5.58 -10.59
N TYR A 69 8.56 5.84 -10.28
CA TYR A 69 8.09 7.17 -9.87
C TYR A 69 7.73 7.14 -8.40
N ILE A 70 8.40 7.96 -7.60
CA ILE A 70 8.28 7.93 -6.15
C ILE A 70 7.56 9.20 -5.68
N VAL A 71 6.40 9.04 -5.07
CA VAL A 71 5.54 10.16 -4.65
C VAL A 71 5.24 10.05 -3.15
N ASN A 72 5.17 11.20 -2.47
CA ASN A 72 4.67 11.18 -1.11
C ASN A 72 3.13 11.06 -1.08
N ARG A 73 2.62 10.35 -0.07
CA ARG A 73 1.19 10.01 0.06
C ARG A 73 0.25 11.22 0.03
N GLU A 74 0.71 12.39 0.48
CA GLU A 74 -0.05 13.63 0.47
C GLU A 74 -0.29 14.14 -0.97
N ASN A 75 0.65 13.86 -1.87
CA ASN A 75 0.56 14.26 -3.28
C ASN A 75 -0.18 13.24 -4.17
N LEU A 76 -0.54 12.05 -3.65
CA LEU A 76 -1.25 11.02 -4.41
C LEU A 76 -2.58 11.53 -4.98
N VAL A 77 -3.35 12.28 -4.20
CA VAL A 77 -4.64 12.85 -4.66
C VAL A 77 -4.43 13.81 -5.82
N TRP A 78 -3.41 14.67 -5.73
CA TRP A 78 -3.05 15.57 -6.81
C TRP A 78 -2.63 14.79 -8.06
N LEU A 79 -1.79 13.79 -7.90
CA LEU A 79 -1.32 12.93 -9.00
C LEU A 79 -2.51 12.29 -9.74
N CYS A 80 -3.44 11.67 -9.00
CA CYS A 80 -4.61 11.01 -9.57
C CYS A 80 -5.58 11.96 -10.29
N LYS A 81 -5.64 13.24 -9.88
CA LYS A 81 -6.53 14.25 -10.48
C LYS A 81 -5.94 14.97 -11.68
N ASN A 82 -4.62 15.09 -11.76
CA ASN A 82 -3.96 15.99 -12.71
C ASN A 82 -3.11 15.27 -13.77
N CYS A 83 -2.91 13.96 -13.64
CA CYS A 83 -2.01 13.21 -14.51
C CYS A 83 -2.70 11.98 -15.08
N ARG A 84 -2.34 11.65 -16.32
CA ARG A 84 -2.66 10.32 -16.87
C ARG A 84 -1.77 9.31 -16.16
N LEU A 85 -2.37 8.30 -15.57
CA LEU A 85 -1.68 7.26 -14.82
C LEU A 85 -1.65 5.98 -15.65
N ASP A 86 -0.45 5.55 -16.00
CA ASP A 86 -0.15 4.35 -16.77
C ASP A 86 0.88 3.47 -16.05
N PHE A 87 0.68 3.28 -14.78
CA PHE A 87 1.52 2.43 -13.93
C PHE A 87 1.01 0.99 -13.94
N ASP A 88 1.90 0.05 -14.21
CA ASP A 88 1.60 -1.38 -14.14
C ASP A 88 1.56 -1.88 -12.70
N MET A 89 2.41 -1.31 -11.85
CA MET A 89 2.57 -1.71 -10.45
C MET A 89 2.53 -0.50 -9.53
N VAL A 90 1.95 -0.70 -8.35
CA VAL A 90 1.97 0.28 -7.24
C VAL A 90 2.53 -0.37 -5.99
N VAL A 91 3.43 0.32 -5.31
CA VAL A 91 3.90 -0.01 -3.97
C VAL A 91 3.37 1.03 -2.99
N LEU A 92 2.63 0.59 -1.98
CA LEU A 92 2.16 1.43 -0.88
C LEU A 92 3.07 1.21 0.32
N ASP A 93 4.00 2.12 0.52
CA ASP A 93 4.87 2.11 1.69
C ASP A 93 4.17 2.79 2.87
N GLU A 94 4.13 2.11 4.00
CA GLU A 94 3.26 2.38 5.15
C GLU A 94 1.77 2.26 4.77
N LEU A 95 1.37 1.04 4.38
CA LEU A 95 -0.01 0.69 3.98
C LEU A 95 -1.04 1.08 5.04
N SER A 96 -0.71 0.97 6.33
CA SER A 96 -1.54 1.38 7.47
C SER A 96 -2.00 2.85 7.39
N SER A 97 -1.30 3.70 6.64
CA SER A 97 -1.73 5.08 6.37
C SER A 97 -3.01 5.18 5.54
N PHE A 98 -3.45 4.11 4.88
CA PHE A 98 -4.67 4.04 4.06
C PHE A 98 -5.87 3.41 4.78
N LYS A 99 -5.77 3.08 6.05
CA LYS A 99 -6.84 2.45 6.85
C LYS A 99 -8.15 3.24 6.94
N ASN A 100 -8.11 4.56 6.80
CA ASN A 100 -9.31 5.38 6.83
C ASN A 100 -9.94 5.48 5.43
N GLN A 101 -11.05 4.73 5.22
CA GLN A 101 -11.79 4.70 3.96
C GLN A 101 -12.41 6.04 3.55
N GLN A 102 -12.61 6.98 4.49
CA GLN A 102 -13.14 8.32 4.19
C GLN A 102 -12.05 9.28 3.71
N ALA A 103 -10.79 8.97 3.96
CA ALA A 103 -9.67 9.81 3.55
C ALA A 103 -9.58 9.94 2.02
N GLN A 104 -9.26 11.14 1.54
CA GLN A 104 -9.15 11.42 0.10
C GLN A 104 -8.09 10.54 -0.57
N ARG A 105 -6.98 10.24 0.11
CA ARG A 105 -5.93 9.34 -0.40
C ARG A 105 -6.42 7.91 -0.62
N PHE A 106 -7.26 7.38 0.30
CA PHE A 106 -7.89 6.06 0.12
C PHE A 106 -8.81 6.06 -1.10
N LYS A 107 -9.67 7.07 -1.24
CA LYS A 107 -10.59 7.21 -2.37
C LYS A 107 -9.83 7.33 -3.70
N ALA A 108 -8.75 8.10 -3.73
CA ALA A 108 -7.88 8.23 -4.90
C ALA A 108 -7.23 6.89 -5.27
N MET A 109 -6.64 6.19 -4.30
CA MET A 109 -6.01 4.89 -4.54
C MET A 109 -7.02 3.83 -4.96
N LYS A 110 -8.21 3.80 -4.34
CA LYS A 110 -9.31 2.91 -4.72
C LYS A 110 -9.76 3.12 -6.17
N ALA A 111 -9.79 4.37 -6.64
CA ALA A 111 -10.12 4.69 -8.04
C ALA A 111 -9.00 4.30 -9.02
N LEU A 112 -7.74 4.38 -8.60
CA LEU A 112 -6.58 3.96 -9.40
C LEU A 112 -6.47 2.43 -9.47
N ARG A 113 -6.78 1.71 -8.39
CA ARG A 113 -6.53 0.27 -8.22
C ARG A 113 -6.96 -0.61 -9.40
N PRO A 114 -8.15 -0.43 -10.02
CA PRO A 114 -8.57 -1.27 -11.15
C PRO A 114 -7.71 -1.14 -12.41
N LYS A 115 -6.89 -0.09 -12.52
CA LYS A 115 -6.00 0.17 -13.66
C LYS A 115 -4.60 -0.40 -13.46
N VAL A 116 -4.31 -0.92 -12.27
CA VAL A 116 -3.00 -1.41 -11.87
C VAL A 116 -3.00 -2.93 -11.86
N LYS A 117 -2.07 -3.55 -12.55
CA LYS A 117 -1.93 -5.02 -12.61
C LYS A 117 -1.47 -5.59 -11.27
N ARG A 118 -0.43 -5.01 -10.67
CA ARG A 118 0.19 -5.48 -9.43
C ARG A 118 0.17 -4.40 -8.35
N ILE A 119 -0.05 -4.81 -7.12
CA ILE A 119 0.05 -3.93 -5.95
C ILE A 119 0.76 -4.64 -4.81
N VAL A 120 1.60 -3.91 -4.12
CA VAL A 120 2.30 -4.37 -2.91
C VAL A 120 2.04 -3.36 -1.80
N GLY A 121 1.67 -3.84 -0.63
CA GLY A 121 1.56 -3.05 0.58
C GLY A 121 2.65 -3.43 1.57
N LEU A 122 3.39 -2.44 2.06
CA LEU A 122 4.42 -2.60 3.09
C LEU A 122 3.93 -1.90 4.36
N THR A 123 4.01 -2.57 5.50
CA THR A 123 3.67 -1.97 6.79
C THR A 123 4.37 -2.72 7.92
N GLY A 124 4.83 -2.00 8.93
CA GLY A 124 5.33 -2.58 10.18
C GLY A 124 4.21 -2.92 11.17
N THR A 125 3.00 -2.39 10.97
CA THR A 125 1.87 -2.52 11.90
C THR A 125 0.56 -2.67 11.13
N PRO A 126 0.26 -3.85 10.56
CA PRO A 126 -0.93 -4.04 9.69
C PRO A 126 -2.25 -3.81 10.43
N SER A 127 -2.32 -4.11 11.72
CA SER A 127 -3.52 -3.95 12.55
C SER A 127 -3.32 -2.97 13.72
N GLY A 128 -2.62 -1.87 13.49
CA GLY A 128 -2.20 -0.93 14.55
C GLY A 128 -3.32 -0.41 15.48
N ASN A 129 -4.57 -0.32 14.99
CA ASN A 129 -5.76 0.01 15.81
C ASN A 129 -6.79 -1.14 15.82
N GLY A 130 -6.36 -2.36 15.51
CA GLY A 130 -7.20 -3.56 15.54
C GLY A 130 -7.61 -4.06 14.16
N LEU A 131 -8.27 -5.22 14.16
CA LEU A 131 -8.66 -5.95 12.96
C LEU A 131 -9.57 -5.17 12.00
N MET A 132 -10.27 -4.14 12.50
CA MET A 132 -11.16 -3.30 11.67
C MET A 132 -10.41 -2.55 10.57
N ASP A 133 -9.15 -2.18 10.81
CA ASP A 133 -8.32 -1.43 9.86
C ASP A 133 -7.95 -2.28 8.63
N LEU A 134 -7.80 -3.60 8.80
CA LEU A 134 -7.43 -4.53 7.73
C LEU A 134 -8.39 -4.48 6.53
N TRP A 135 -9.67 -4.23 6.76
CA TRP A 135 -10.61 -4.14 5.64
C TRP A 135 -10.22 -3.09 4.61
N ALA A 136 -9.85 -1.90 5.06
CA ALA A 136 -9.48 -0.82 4.14
C ALA A 136 -8.18 -1.15 3.37
N GLU A 137 -7.21 -1.73 4.05
CA GLU A 137 -5.93 -2.14 3.46
C GLU A 137 -6.15 -3.21 2.39
N PHE A 138 -6.85 -4.29 2.71
CA PHE A 138 -7.15 -5.37 1.77
C PHE A 138 -8.13 -4.94 0.67
N ARG A 139 -9.01 -3.97 0.94
CA ARG A 139 -9.85 -3.38 -0.11
C ARG A 139 -9.03 -2.72 -1.21
N LEU A 140 -7.84 -2.21 -0.91
CA LEU A 140 -6.89 -1.72 -1.90
C LEU A 140 -6.05 -2.84 -2.51
N LEU A 141 -5.60 -3.82 -1.74
CA LEU A 141 -4.72 -4.89 -2.24
C LEU A 141 -5.43 -5.82 -3.23
N ASP A 142 -6.61 -6.33 -2.88
CA ASP A 142 -7.33 -7.35 -3.67
C ASP A 142 -8.73 -6.91 -4.15
N MET A 143 -9.06 -5.62 -4.03
CA MET A 143 -10.36 -5.06 -4.39
C MET A 143 -11.55 -5.64 -3.60
N GLY A 144 -11.27 -6.22 -2.43
CA GLY A 144 -12.25 -6.81 -1.51
C GLY A 144 -12.63 -8.24 -1.85
N GLU A 145 -11.75 -8.97 -2.51
CA GLU A 145 -11.94 -10.38 -2.82
C GLU A 145 -12.01 -11.21 -1.53
N ARG A 146 -11.09 -10.98 -0.59
CA ARG A 146 -10.98 -11.77 0.66
C ARG A 146 -11.85 -11.25 1.78
N LEU A 147 -11.81 -9.97 2.05
CA LEU A 147 -12.49 -9.37 3.20
C LEU A 147 -13.82 -8.65 2.85
N GLY A 148 -14.27 -8.76 1.61
CA GLY A 148 -15.51 -8.19 1.13
C GLY A 148 -15.37 -6.78 0.54
N ARG A 149 -16.23 -6.48 -0.42
CA ARG A 149 -16.23 -5.20 -1.14
C ARG A 149 -16.75 -4.03 -0.30
N TYR A 150 -17.57 -4.33 0.69
CA TYR A 150 -18.24 -3.34 1.54
C TYR A 150 -17.89 -3.56 3.01
N ILE A 151 -17.60 -2.49 3.73
CA ILE A 151 -17.24 -2.54 5.14
C ILE A 151 -18.40 -3.09 6.01
N SER A 152 -19.64 -2.90 5.59
CA SER A 152 -20.82 -3.48 6.26
C SER A 152 -20.77 -5.01 6.24
N GLN A 153 -20.40 -5.60 5.11
CA GLN A 153 -20.21 -7.05 4.97
C GLN A 153 -19.16 -7.57 5.96
N TYR A 154 -17.99 -6.93 5.97
CA TYR A 154 -16.88 -7.26 6.88
C TYR A 154 -17.30 -7.15 8.35
N ARG A 155 -17.98 -6.06 8.73
CA ARG A 155 -18.50 -5.85 10.09
C ARG A 155 -19.49 -6.93 10.49
N ASN A 156 -20.47 -7.22 9.64
CA ASN A 156 -21.51 -8.20 9.94
C ASN A 156 -20.98 -9.63 10.05
N THR A 157 -19.89 -9.94 9.33
CA THR A 157 -19.30 -11.29 9.33
C THR A 157 -18.38 -11.51 10.53
N TYR A 158 -17.59 -10.51 10.94
CA TYR A 158 -16.51 -10.71 11.89
C TYR A 158 -16.66 -9.93 13.19
N PHE A 159 -17.65 -9.05 13.30
CA PHE A 159 -17.76 -8.15 14.45
C PHE A 159 -19.20 -8.06 14.96
N GLN A 160 -19.30 -7.66 16.22
CA GLN A 160 -20.57 -7.26 16.83
C GLN A 160 -20.46 -5.84 17.38
N PRO A 161 -21.60 -5.09 17.44
CA PRO A 161 -21.62 -3.79 18.08
C PRO A 161 -21.16 -3.89 19.54
N ASP A 162 -20.28 -2.97 19.94
CA ASP A 162 -19.75 -2.88 21.32
C ASP A 162 -20.37 -1.69 22.06
N LYS A 163 -20.05 -0.46 21.61
CA LYS A 163 -20.62 0.76 22.19
C LYS A 163 -21.64 1.37 21.23
N ARG A 164 -22.85 1.62 21.72
CA ARG A 164 -23.93 2.24 20.94
C ARG A 164 -24.71 3.25 21.78
N ASN A 165 -25.28 4.26 21.09
CA ASN A 165 -26.27 5.15 21.64
C ASN A 165 -27.49 5.13 20.70
N GLY A 166 -28.59 4.51 21.12
CA GLY A 166 -29.73 4.23 20.28
C GLY A 166 -29.33 3.42 19.05
N MET A 167 -29.59 3.97 17.86
CA MET A 167 -29.27 3.33 16.58
C MET A 167 -27.83 3.52 16.10
N VAL A 168 -27.05 4.41 16.75
CA VAL A 168 -25.68 4.73 16.33
C VAL A 168 -24.69 3.83 17.07
N VAL A 169 -23.92 3.05 16.29
CA VAL A 169 -22.84 2.21 16.81
C VAL A 169 -21.53 2.98 16.70
N PHE A 170 -20.83 3.16 17.83
CA PHE A 170 -19.56 3.89 17.92
C PHE A 170 -18.34 2.97 17.83
N SER A 171 -18.45 1.73 18.34
CA SER A 171 -17.38 0.76 18.29
C SER A 171 -17.89 -0.65 18.01
N TYR A 172 -16.98 -1.47 17.50
CA TYR A 172 -17.22 -2.87 17.20
C TYR A 172 -16.15 -3.71 17.89
N LYS A 173 -16.52 -4.89 18.39
CA LYS A 173 -15.59 -5.89 18.90
C LYS A 173 -15.62 -7.14 18.04
N PRO A 174 -14.51 -7.84 17.85
CA PRO A 174 -14.47 -9.08 17.11
C PRO A 174 -15.38 -10.14 17.72
N LEU A 175 -16.00 -10.96 16.88
CA LEU A 175 -16.67 -12.18 17.29
C LEU A 175 -15.63 -13.23 17.74
N PRO A 176 -15.99 -14.21 18.58
CA PRO A 176 -15.10 -15.33 18.90
C PRO A 176 -14.59 -16.02 17.62
N GLY A 177 -13.26 -16.22 17.51
CA GLY A 177 -12.62 -16.83 16.33
C GLY A 177 -12.52 -15.95 15.09
N ALA A 178 -13.00 -14.70 15.13
CA ALA A 178 -12.94 -13.79 13.98
C ALA A 178 -11.51 -13.45 13.58
N GLU A 179 -10.61 -13.31 14.55
CA GLU A 179 -9.19 -13.00 14.29
C GLU A 179 -8.54 -14.09 13.44
N ASP A 180 -8.65 -15.33 13.87
CA ASP A 180 -8.09 -16.49 13.14
C ASP A 180 -8.70 -16.61 11.75
N ALA A 181 -10.02 -16.45 11.64
CA ALA A 181 -10.73 -16.52 10.36
C ALA A 181 -10.29 -15.41 9.39
N ILE A 182 -10.03 -14.19 9.88
CA ILE A 182 -9.51 -13.08 9.07
C ILE A 182 -8.09 -13.41 8.59
N TYR A 183 -7.20 -13.79 9.51
CA TYR A 183 -5.81 -14.10 9.15
C TYR A 183 -5.70 -15.28 8.18
N GLN A 184 -6.49 -16.33 8.35
CA GLN A 184 -6.55 -17.43 7.38
C GLN A 184 -6.98 -16.97 5.98
N LYS A 185 -7.94 -16.04 5.89
CA LYS A 185 -8.41 -15.53 4.59
C LYS A 185 -7.37 -14.71 3.82
N ILE A 186 -6.45 -14.07 4.52
CA ILE A 186 -5.43 -13.20 3.91
C ILE A 186 -4.06 -13.84 3.81
N ALA A 187 -3.88 -15.04 4.37
CA ALA A 187 -2.59 -15.72 4.51
C ALA A 187 -1.89 -15.97 3.16
N ASP A 188 -2.63 -16.23 2.10
CA ASP A 188 -2.10 -16.55 0.78
C ASP A 188 -1.46 -15.34 0.05
N ILE A 189 -1.78 -14.12 0.48
CA ILE A 189 -1.19 -12.87 -0.08
C ILE A 189 -0.43 -12.04 0.94
N THR A 190 -0.18 -12.60 2.13
CA THR A 190 0.47 -11.89 3.23
C THR A 190 1.72 -12.63 3.67
N VAL A 191 2.81 -11.91 3.80
CA VAL A 191 4.04 -12.40 4.42
C VAL A 191 4.32 -11.58 5.67
N SER A 192 4.39 -12.24 6.82
CA SER A 192 4.80 -11.61 8.08
C SER A 192 6.23 -12.00 8.41
N MET A 193 7.08 -11.01 8.63
CA MET A 193 8.48 -11.21 9.01
C MET A 193 8.69 -10.61 10.39
N LYS A 194 8.86 -11.44 11.40
CA LYS A 194 9.23 -10.98 12.74
C LYS A 194 10.75 -10.98 12.87
N ALA A 195 11.32 -9.95 13.47
CA ALA A 195 12.78 -9.89 13.72
C ALA A 195 13.29 -11.07 14.53
N THR A 196 12.49 -11.59 15.46
CA THR A 196 12.78 -12.80 16.25
C THR A 196 12.92 -14.07 15.46
N ASP A 197 12.35 -14.13 14.24
CA ASP A 197 12.40 -15.33 13.40
C ASP A 197 13.73 -15.44 12.63
N TYR A 198 14.47 -14.33 12.51
CA TYR A 198 15.68 -14.23 11.68
C TYR A 198 16.92 -13.70 12.43
N LEU A 199 16.74 -13.07 13.59
CA LEU A 199 17.82 -12.56 14.39
C LEU A 199 17.85 -13.31 15.73
N GLN A 200 18.90 -14.14 15.92
CA GLN A 200 19.28 -14.53 17.25
C GLN A 200 19.83 -13.26 17.95
N MET A 201 18.99 -12.60 18.72
CA MET A 201 19.46 -11.50 19.56
C MET A 201 20.25 -12.09 20.73
N PRO A 202 21.42 -11.54 21.01
CA PRO A 202 22.22 -11.95 22.17
C PRO A 202 21.54 -11.65 23.49
#